data_331a5a062a15d82e33ce4168da1317b2
#
_entry.id   331a5a062a15d82e33ce4168da1317b2
#
_cell.length_a   1.000
_cell.length_b   1.000
_cell.length_c   1.000
_cell.angle_alpha   90.00
_cell.angle_beta   90.00
_cell.angle_gamma   90.00
#
_symmetry.space_group_name_H-M   'P 1'
#
loop_
_entity.id
_entity.type
_entity.pdbx_description
1 polymer ?
#
loop_
_entity_poly.entity_id
_entity_poly.type
_entity_poly.pdbx_seq_one_letter_code
_entity_poly.pdbx_strand_id
1 'polypeptide(L)'
;RFNGDIRSWNVSNVTDMSSMFKEAVRFNGDISSWDVSNVTDMSGMFYYAKSFNQNLSSWDVSKVTDMSKMFEDADRFNQDLSSWNVSNVTDMSSMFKDADRFNRDNSPQTFMTAMQQAAKFKPANKSELQQALNGCDYGLTPDNCKYNTIPIEDWDVSGISDMSELFKDTWFVFYSMWYGPLSK
;
A
#
# COMPACT_ATOMS: atom_id res chain seq x y z
N ARG A 1 2.04 15.48 -19.96
CA ARG A 1 3.43 14.93 -19.99
C ARG A 1 4.35 15.85 -19.19
N PHE A 2 3.92 16.18 -17.97
CA PHE A 2 4.69 17.09 -17.10
C PHE A 2 5.98 16.41 -16.61
N ASN A 3 7.10 17.10 -16.66
CA ASN A 3 8.40 16.75 -16.06
C ASN A 3 9.26 18.02 -15.92
N GLY A 4 8.67 19.14 -15.49
CA GLY A 4 9.37 20.38 -15.24
C GLY A 4 10.16 20.36 -13.94
N ASP A 5 11.15 21.23 -13.82
CA ASP A 5 11.84 21.46 -12.55
C ASP A 5 10.96 22.31 -11.61
N ILE A 6 10.60 21.71 -10.50
CA ILE A 6 9.73 22.31 -9.48
C ILE A 6 10.36 22.30 -8.09
N ARG A 7 11.67 21.99 -7.99
CA ARG A 7 12.39 21.92 -6.70
C ARG A 7 12.28 23.21 -5.88
N SER A 8 12.21 24.34 -6.55
CA SER A 8 12.16 25.65 -5.90
C SER A 8 10.75 26.07 -5.46
N TRP A 9 9.74 25.25 -5.69
CA TRP A 9 8.39 25.61 -5.25
C TRP A 9 8.32 25.62 -3.72
N ASN A 10 7.74 26.70 -3.20
CA ASN A 10 7.41 26.77 -1.78
C ASN A 10 6.03 26.15 -1.55
N VAL A 11 6.03 24.95 -0.97
CA VAL A 11 4.82 24.18 -0.67
C VAL A 11 4.49 24.17 0.83
N SER A 12 5.22 24.92 1.66
CA SER A 12 5.12 24.87 3.12
C SER A 12 3.73 25.21 3.68
N ASN A 13 2.88 25.87 2.91
CA ASN A 13 1.50 26.18 3.32
C ASN A 13 0.45 25.22 2.70
N VAL A 14 0.90 24.22 1.95
CA VAL A 14 -0.03 23.26 1.32
C VAL A 14 -0.51 22.26 2.36
N THR A 15 -1.80 22.02 2.41
CA THR A 15 -2.45 21.05 3.31
C THR A 15 -3.02 19.85 2.57
N ASP A 16 -3.28 19.98 1.27
CA ASP A 16 -3.84 18.94 0.41
C ASP A 16 -2.96 18.80 -0.84
N MET A 17 -2.37 17.63 -0.99
CA MET A 17 -1.58 17.20 -2.16
C MET A 17 -2.21 16.00 -2.88
N SER A 18 -3.49 15.74 -2.59
CA SER A 18 -4.19 14.60 -3.20
C SER A 18 -4.14 14.66 -4.73
N SER A 19 -3.78 13.57 -5.34
CA SER A 19 -3.73 13.41 -6.81
C SER A 19 -2.80 14.38 -7.56
N MET A 20 -1.89 15.10 -6.90
CA MET A 20 -1.05 16.16 -7.51
C MET A 20 -0.26 15.68 -8.73
N PHE A 21 0.29 14.47 -8.69
CA PHE A 21 1.02 13.84 -9.80
C PHE A 21 0.32 12.59 -10.34
N LYS A 22 -0.99 12.48 -10.10
CA LYS A 22 -1.79 11.39 -10.64
C LYS A 22 -1.62 11.30 -12.16
N GLU A 23 -1.34 10.09 -12.64
CA GLU A 23 -1.13 9.79 -14.05
C GLU A 23 0.02 10.59 -14.72
N ALA A 24 0.89 11.20 -13.93
CA ALA A 24 2.09 11.87 -14.42
C ALA A 24 3.18 10.82 -14.80
N VAL A 25 2.89 9.98 -15.80
CA VAL A 25 3.65 8.76 -16.15
C VAL A 25 5.15 8.97 -16.39
N ARG A 26 5.58 10.21 -16.69
CA ARG A 26 6.99 10.55 -16.93
C ARG A 26 7.60 11.39 -15.84
N PHE A 27 6.82 11.82 -14.87
CA PHE A 27 7.33 12.65 -13.80
C PHE A 27 8.32 11.86 -12.95
N ASN A 28 9.51 12.42 -12.80
CA ASN A 28 10.56 11.94 -11.90
C ASN A 28 11.41 13.13 -11.42
N GLY A 29 10.79 14.31 -11.25
CA GLY A 29 11.46 15.50 -10.75
C GLY A 29 11.83 15.34 -9.28
N ASP A 30 12.96 15.92 -8.92
CA ASP A 30 13.41 15.97 -7.52
C ASP A 30 12.52 16.94 -6.72
N ILE A 31 11.87 16.40 -5.70
CA ILE A 31 11.00 17.11 -4.77
C ILE A 31 11.38 16.83 -3.31
N SER A 32 12.57 16.27 -3.09
CA SER A 32 13.05 15.86 -1.77
C SER A 32 13.17 17.02 -0.78
N SER A 33 13.36 18.26 -1.29
CA SER A 33 13.50 19.48 -0.49
C SER A 33 12.17 20.14 -0.11
N TRP A 34 11.05 19.61 -0.55
CA TRP A 34 9.74 20.18 -0.21
C TRP A 34 9.42 20.04 1.27
N ASP A 35 8.98 21.14 1.88
CA ASP A 35 8.40 21.13 3.23
C ASP A 35 6.92 20.73 3.15
N VAL A 36 6.64 19.47 3.45
CA VAL A 36 5.29 18.88 3.44
C VAL A 36 4.70 18.75 4.83
N SER A 37 5.31 19.35 5.85
CA SER A 37 4.96 19.18 7.26
C SER A 37 3.55 19.67 7.64
N ASN A 38 2.87 20.39 6.74
CA ASN A 38 1.49 20.83 6.92
C ASN A 38 0.47 20.03 6.09
N VAL A 39 0.91 19.07 5.28
CA VAL A 39 0.02 18.25 4.46
C VAL A 39 -0.73 17.24 5.32
N THR A 40 -2.03 17.15 5.10
CA THR A 40 -2.93 16.22 5.78
C THR A 40 -3.50 15.16 4.84
N ASP A 41 -3.54 15.42 3.53
CA ASP A 41 -4.03 14.50 2.51
C ASP A 41 -3.00 14.33 1.38
N MET A 42 -2.56 13.09 1.18
CA MET A 42 -1.66 12.67 0.09
C MET A 42 -2.27 11.55 -0.76
N SER A 43 -3.61 11.38 -0.69
CA SER A 43 -4.30 10.30 -1.39
C SER A 43 -4.06 10.37 -2.91
N GLY A 44 -3.64 9.24 -3.49
CA GLY A 44 -3.35 9.12 -4.92
C GLY A 44 -2.29 10.06 -5.47
N MET A 45 -1.45 10.71 -4.64
CA MET A 45 -0.50 11.74 -5.09
C MET A 45 0.37 11.29 -6.26
N PHE A 46 0.82 10.05 -6.27
CA PHE A 46 1.63 9.45 -7.34
C PHE A 46 0.91 8.27 -8.03
N TYR A 47 -0.42 8.23 -7.95
CA TYR A 47 -1.20 7.20 -8.62
C TYR A 47 -0.84 7.15 -10.11
N TYR A 48 -0.44 5.96 -10.60
CA TYR A 48 -0.03 5.73 -12.00
C TYR A 48 1.15 6.62 -12.46
N ALA A 49 1.99 7.11 -11.54
CA ALA A 49 3.21 7.85 -11.84
C ALA A 49 4.37 6.89 -12.13
N LYS A 50 4.28 6.17 -13.24
CA LYS A 50 5.11 4.98 -13.58
C LYS A 50 6.62 5.19 -13.59
N SER A 51 7.10 6.42 -13.74
CA SER A 51 8.54 6.73 -13.77
C SER A 51 9.06 7.27 -12.43
N PHE A 52 8.17 7.61 -11.50
CA PHE A 52 8.54 8.27 -10.26
C PHE A 52 9.37 7.34 -9.35
N ASN A 53 10.53 7.81 -8.92
CA ASN A 53 11.41 7.08 -8.00
C ASN A 53 12.37 8.04 -7.27
N GLN A 54 11.89 9.19 -6.80
CA GLN A 54 12.71 10.14 -6.05
C GLN A 54 12.68 9.87 -4.55
N ASN A 55 13.78 10.21 -3.88
CA ASN A 55 13.91 10.02 -2.44
C ASN A 55 12.96 10.97 -1.68
N LEU A 56 12.11 10.39 -0.83
CA LEU A 56 11.15 11.11 0.00
C LEU A 56 11.40 10.88 1.50
N SER A 57 12.52 10.26 1.88
CA SER A 57 12.81 9.89 3.27
C SER A 57 12.87 11.09 4.23
N SER A 58 13.16 12.30 3.71
CA SER A 58 13.21 13.53 4.50
C SER A 58 11.86 14.20 4.74
N TRP A 59 10.79 13.71 4.12
CA TRP A 59 9.47 14.30 4.29
C TRP A 59 8.91 14.07 5.70
N ASP A 60 8.47 15.13 6.34
CA ASP A 60 7.67 15.03 7.57
C ASP A 60 6.21 14.83 7.23
N VAL A 61 5.76 13.58 7.31
CA VAL A 61 4.39 13.16 7.01
C VAL A 61 3.55 12.96 8.28
N SER A 62 4.03 13.43 9.42
CA SER A 62 3.42 13.18 10.73
C SER A 62 2.00 13.71 10.91
N LYS A 63 1.57 14.66 10.04
CA LYS A 63 0.19 15.20 10.05
C LYS A 63 -0.73 14.54 9.00
N VAL A 64 -0.19 13.69 8.13
CA VAL A 64 -0.99 13.05 7.08
C VAL A 64 -1.98 12.07 7.69
N THR A 65 -3.21 12.14 7.24
CA THR A 65 -4.31 11.25 7.67
C THR A 65 -4.78 10.30 6.57
N ASP A 66 -4.56 10.65 5.30
CA ASP A 66 -4.93 9.83 4.15
C ASP A 66 -3.74 9.67 3.20
N MET A 67 -3.34 8.43 2.96
CA MET A 67 -2.32 8.00 2.00
C MET A 67 -2.87 6.93 1.05
N SER A 68 -4.20 6.82 0.95
CA SER A 68 -4.83 5.82 0.08
C SER A 68 -4.35 5.99 -1.37
N LYS A 69 -3.99 4.88 -2.02
CA LYS A 69 -3.53 4.83 -3.42
C LYS A 69 -2.30 5.69 -3.74
N MET A 70 -1.55 6.18 -2.74
CA MET A 70 -0.48 7.18 -2.95
C MET A 70 0.52 6.75 -4.01
N PHE A 71 0.91 5.47 -4.05
CA PHE A 71 1.85 4.89 -5.01
C PHE A 71 1.24 3.74 -5.80
N GLU A 72 -0.11 3.62 -5.85
CA GLU A 72 -0.76 2.59 -6.67
C GLU A 72 -0.33 2.74 -8.14
N ASP A 73 0.08 1.64 -8.79
CA ASP A 73 0.63 1.63 -10.16
C ASP A 73 1.89 2.49 -10.39
N ALA A 74 2.63 2.84 -9.33
CA ALA A 74 3.91 3.54 -9.44
C ALA A 74 5.05 2.53 -9.70
N ASP A 75 5.10 1.93 -10.90
CA ASP A 75 5.89 0.74 -11.26
C ASP A 75 7.37 0.81 -10.87
N ARG A 76 7.97 2.01 -10.85
CA ARG A 76 9.41 2.18 -10.57
C ARG A 76 9.73 2.60 -9.15
N PHE A 77 8.72 2.97 -8.39
CA PHE A 77 8.95 3.46 -7.04
C PHE A 77 9.53 2.36 -6.14
N ASN A 78 10.68 2.64 -5.52
CA ASN A 78 11.34 1.73 -4.58
C ASN A 78 12.25 2.49 -3.61
N GLN A 79 11.80 3.62 -3.08
CA GLN A 79 12.58 4.40 -2.12
C GLN A 79 12.25 3.99 -0.69
N ASP A 80 13.23 4.19 0.20
CA ASP A 80 13.09 3.89 1.62
C ASP A 80 12.19 4.93 2.31
N LEU A 81 11.08 4.48 2.87
CA LEU A 81 10.11 5.24 3.63
C LEU A 81 10.06 4.77 5.10
N SER A 82 11.00 3.94 5.54
CA SER A 82 11.01 3.34 6.89
C SER A 82 11.04 4.37 8.01
N SER A 83 11.57 5.58 7.72
CA SER A 83 11.62 6.70 8.67
C SER A 83 10.31 7.49 8.80
N TRP A 84 9.33 7.24 7.95
CA TRP A 84 8.08 8.00 8.00
C TRP A 84 7.27 7.69 9.25
N ASN A 85 6.85 8.74 9.95
CA ASN A 85 5.89 8.62 11.05
C ASN A 85 4.46 8.67 10.50
N VAL A 86 3.83 7.52 10.36
CA VAL A 86 2.47 7.36 9.84
C VAL A 86 1.43 7.10 10.94
N SER A 87 1.74 7.47 12.20
CA SER A 87 0.87 7.18 13.36
C SER A 87 -0.51 7.86 13.29
N ASN A 88 -0.64 8.93 12.53
CA ASN A 88 -1.91 9.65 12.33
C ASN A 88 -2.65 9.23 11.06
N VAL A 89 -2.06 8.36 10.22
CA VAL A 89 -2.71 7.92 8.98
C VAL A 89 -3.84 6.95 9.32
N THR A 90 -5.03 7.25 8.83
CA THR A 90 -6.24 6.46 9.02
C THR A 90 -6.64 5.65 7.80
N ASP A 91 -6.18 6.06 6.60
CA ASP A 91 -6.39 5.32 5.36
C ASP A 91 -5.08 5.18 4.58
N MET A 92 -4.66 3.94 4.35
CA MET A 92 -3.53 3.54 3.50
C MET A 92 -3.95 2.48 2.48
N SER A 93 -5.26 2.38 2.20
CA SER A 93 -5.80 1.37 1.28
C SER A 93 -5.11 1.48 -0.10
N SER A 94 -4.68 0.34 -0.62
CA SER A 94 -4.02 0.24 -1.93
C SER A 94 -2.76 1.11 -2.09
N MET A 95 -2.11 1.58 -1.01
CA MET A 95 -0.99 2.54 -1.08
C MET A 95 0.12 2.10 -2.05
N PHE A 96 0.45 0.82 -2.09
CA PHE A 96 1.50 0.24 -2.96
C PHE A 96 0.94 -0.83 -3.91
N LYS A 97 -0.37 -0.84 -4.15
CA LYS A 97 -0.97 -1.81 -5.05
C LYS A 97 -0.37 -1.65 -6.46
N ASP A 98 0.01 -2.77 -7.08
CA ASP A 98 0.61 -2.81 -8.41
C ASP A 98 1.88 -1.92 -8.58
N ALA A 99 2.54 -1.56 -7.46
CA ALA A 99 3.86 -0.92 -7.47
C ALA A 99 4.96 -1.99 -7.60
N ASP A 100 5.15 -2.51 -8.81
CA ASP A 100 5.90 -3.75 -9.12
C ASP A 100 7.31 -3.84 -8.53
N ARG A 101 7.99 -2.71 -8.33
CA ARG A 101 9.38 -2.68 -7.83
C ARG A 101 9.48 -2.38 -6.34
N PHE A 102 8.38 -2.03 -5.70
CA PHE A 102 8.44 -1.63 -4.30
C PHE A 102 8.79 -2.80 -3.39
N ASN A 103 9.93 -2.69 -2.70
CA ASN A 103 10.29 -3.62 -1.65
C ASN A 103 9.56 -3.24 -0.35
N ARG A 104 8.79 -4.16 0.21
CA ARG A 104 8.03 -3.96 1.45
C ARG A 104 8.90 -3.59 2.66
N ASP A 105 10.17 -4.00 2.65
CA ASP A 105 11.13 -3.62 3.72
C ASP A 105 11.37 -2.10 3.76
N ASN A 106 11.09 -1.40 2.66
CA ASN A 106 11.15 0.05 2.57
C ASN A 106 9.90 0.76 3.13
N SER A 107 8.90 0.02 3.61
CA SER A 107 7.68 0.59 4.20
C SER A 107 7.94 1.25 5.55
N PRO A 108 7.13 2.25 5.94
CA PRO A 108 7.20 2.82 7.29
C PRO A 108 7.14 1.75 8.38
N GLN A 109 8.03 1.80 9.37
CA GLN A 109 8.11 0.78 10.42
C GLN A 109 6.83 0.70 11.26
N THR A 110 6.18 1.83 11.51
CA THR A 110 4.88 1.88 12.19
C THR A 110 3.76 1.25 11.35
N PHE A 111 3.86 1.32 10.04
CA PHE A 111 2.97 0.61 9.11
C PHE A 111 3.17 -0.91 9.23
N MET A 112 4.41 -1.39 9.20
CA MET A 112 4.74 -2.81 9.41
C MET A 112 4.29 -3.28 10.78
N THR A 113 4.50 -2.48 11.84
CA THR A 113 4.07 -2.83 13.20
C THR A 113 2.55 -2.81 13.34
N ALA A 114 1.85 -1.84 12.75
CA ALA A 114 0.39 -1.79 12.74
C ALA A 114 -0.21 -2.95 11.92
N MET A 115 0.40 -3.30 10.78
CA MET A 115 0.03 -4.48 10.01
C MET A 115 0.31 -5.77 10.79
N GLN A 116 1.46 -5.88 11.46
CA GLN A 116 1.82 -7.04 12.29
C GLN A 116 0.96 -7.15 13.55
N GLN A 117 0.51 -6.04 14.13
CA GLN A 117 -0.35 -6.02 15.33
C GLN A 117 -1.83 -6.11 14.98
N ALA A 118 -2.27 -5.51 13.86
CA ALA A 118 -3.64 -5.72 13.35
C ALA A 118 -3.81 -7.12 12.78
N ALA A 119 -2.72 -7.83 12.55
CA ALA A 119 -2.69 -9.04 11.79
C ALA A 119 -1.85 -10.14 12.40
N LYS A 120 -2.49 -10.86 13.22
CA LYS A 120 -2.70 -12.26 12.81
C LYS A 120 -4.20 -12.32 12.57
N PHE A 121 -4.60 -12.16 11.30
CA PHE A 121 -5.98 -12.49 10.98
C PHE A 121 -6.20 -13.90 11.53
N LYS A 122 -7.03 -13.99 12.55
CA LYS A 122 -7.37 -15.23 13.21
C LYS A 122 -8.85 -15.45 13.04
N PRO A 123 -9.24 -16.10 11.93
CA PRO A 123 -10.63 -16.39 11.70
C PRO A 123 -11.17 -17.28 12.83
N ALA A 124 -12.32 -16.93 13.35
CA ALA A 124 -12.97 -17.68 14.41
C ALA A 124 -13.51 -19.04 13.91
N ASN A 125 -13.73 -19.15 12.59
CA ASN A 125 -14.26 -20.34 11.96
C ASN A 125 -13.98 -20.36 10.46
N LYS A 126 -14.23 -21.52 9.82
CA LYS A 126 -14.06 -21.73 8.38
C LYS A 126 -14.84 -20.74 7.52
N SER A 127 -16.05 -20.35 7.92
CA SER A 127 -16.87 -19.40 7.15
C SER A 127 -16.24 -18.03 7.09
N GLU A 128 -15.67 -17.55 8.19
CA GLU A 128 -14.95 -16.27 8.23
C GLU A 128 -13.66 -16.31 7.40
N LEU A 129 -12.93 -17.45 7.48
CA LEU A 129 -11.77 -17.68 6.64
C LEU A 129 -12.14 -17.69 5.15
N GLN A 130 -13.24 -18.33 4.79
CA GLN A 130 -13.70 -18.39 3.41
C GLN A 130 -14.21 -17.05 2.89
N GLN A 131 -14.87 -16.25 3.74
CA GLN A 131 -15.24 -14.87 3.42
C GLN A 131 -14.01 -14.00 3.19
N ALA A 132 -12.98 -14.15 4.00
CA ALA A 132 -11.73 -13.43 3.82
C ALA A 132 -11.05 -13.81 2.51
N LEU A 133 -10.97 -15.06 2.17
CA LEU A 133 -10.42 -15.57 0.92
C LEU A 133 -11.23 -15.10 -0.31
N ASN A 134 -12.55 -15.08 -0.23
CA ASN A 134 -13.43 -14.69 -1.33
C ASN A 134 -13.61 -13.18 -1.44
N GLY A 135 -13.49 -12.45 -0.35
CA GLY A 135 -13.69 -11.00 -0.31
C GLY A 135 -12.44 -10.18 -0.69
N CYS A 136 -11.31 -10.85 -0.79
CA CYS A 136 -10.03 -10.24 -1.13
C CYS A 136 -9.64 -10.52 -2.58
N ASP A 137 -10.59 -10.43 -3.50
CA ASP A 137 -10.34 -10.67 -4.92
C ASP A 137 -9.40 -9.60 -5.49
N TYR A 138 -8.32 -10.09 -6.06
CA TYR A 138 -7.30 -9.28 -6.71
C TYR A 138 -7.91 -8.46 -7.86
N GLY A 139 -7.99 -7.15 -7.68
CA GLY A 139 -8.22 -6.20 -8.77
C GLY A 139 -9.63 -5.60 -8.88
N LEU A 140 -10.61 -6.08 -8.13
CA LEU A 140 -11.95 -5.48 -8.08
C LEU A 140 -12.35 -5.29 -6.62
N THR A 141 -11.61 -4.46 -5.91
CA THR A 141 -11.94 -4.19 -4.52
C THR A 141 -13.14 -3.27 -4.42
N PRO A 142 -14.19 -3.72 -3.79
CA PRO A 142 -14.98 -2.81 -3.01
C PRO A 142 -14.12 -2.38 -1.80
N ASP A 143 -14.27 -1.16 -1.35
CA ASP A 143 -13.65 -0.53 -0.18
C ASP A 143 -13.88 -1.28 1.16
N ASN A 144 -14.22 -2.55 1.11
CA ASN A 144 -14.66 -3.39 2.21
C ASN A 144 -13.85 -4.67 2.43
N CYS A 145 -12.71 -4.88 1.76
CA CYS A 145 -11.88 -6.02 2.15
C CYS A 145 -11.11 -5.69 3.43
N LYS A 146 -11.70 -6.04 4.57
CA LYS A 146 -11.15 -5.91 5.92
C LYS A 146 -9.75 -6.54 6.06
N TYR A 147 -9.33 -7.39 5.12
CA TYR A 147 -8.11 -8.21 5.20
C TYR A 147 -7.12 -7.95 4.07
N ASN A 148 -7.38 -6.99 3.19
CA ASN A 148 -6.57 -6.71 1.99
C ASN A 148 -5.11 -6.29 2.28
N THR A 149 -4.80 -6.01 3.54
CA THR A 149 -3.47 -5.57 3.97
C THR A 149 -2.65 -6.67 4.63
N ILE A 150 -3.23 -7.86 4.86
CA ILE A 150 -2.54 -8.94 5.56
C ILE A 150 -2.15 -10.03 4.56
N PRO A 151 -0.85 -10.26 4.30
CA PRO A 151 -0.42 -11.39 3.51
C PRO A 151 -1.00 -12.70 4.05
N ILE A 152 -1.43 -13.59 3.16
CA ILE A 152 -2.06 -14.87 3.54
C ILE A 152 -1.10 -15.74 4.38
N GLU A 153 0.20 -15.63 4.13
CA GLU A 153 1.25 -16.29 4.90
C GLU A 153 1.27 -15.89 6.39
N ASP A 154 0.72 -14.71 6.71
CA ASP A 154 0.66 -14.21 8.10
C ASP A 154 -0.66 -14.56 8.80
N TRP A 155 -1.56 -15.29 8.14
CA TRP A 155 -2.83 -15.67 8.74
C TRP A 155 -2.67 -16.79 9.77
N ASP A 156 -3.13 -16.56 11.00
CA ASP A 156 -3.19 -17.59 12.03
C ASP A 156 -4.47 -18.45 11.90
N VAL A 157 -4.34 -19.54 11.19
CA VAL A 157 -5.42 -20.49 10.98
C VAL A 157 -5.40 -21.66 11.97
N SER A 158 -4.58 -21.58 13.01
CA SER A 158 -4.41 -22.67 13.99
C SER A 158 -5.69 -23.08 14.72
N GLY A 159 -6.69 -22.19 14.78
CA GLY A 159 -8.00 -22.45 15.37
C GLY A 159 -9.00 -23.14 14.43
N ILE A 160 -8.65 -23.33 13.16
CA ILE A 160 -9.56 -23.93 12.17
C ILE A 160 -9.33 -25.44 12.10
N SER A 161 -10.28 -26.23 12.57
CA SER A 161 -10.20 -27.68 12.58
C SER A 161 -10.70 -28.34 11.29
N ASP A 162 -11.47 -27.63 10.48
CA ASP A 162 -11.99 -28.11 9.19
C ASP A 162 -11.61 -27.19 8.04
N MET A 163 -10.72 -27.65 7.17
CA MET A 163 -10.26 -26.97 5.96
C MET A 163 -10.84 -27.61 4.68
N SER A 164 -11.79 -28.53 4.80
CA SER A 164 -12.36 -29.20 3.64
C SER A 164 -13.02 -28.20 2.70
N GLU A 165 -12.86 -28.39 1.41
CA GLU A 165 -13.44 -27.53 0.35
C GLU A 165 -13.14 -26.02 0.47
N LEU A 166 -12.14 -25.63 1.30
CA LEU A 166 -11.83 -24.21 1.56
C LEU A 166 -11.54 -23.41 0.28
N PHE A 167 -10.91 -24.05 -0.69
CA PHE A 167 -10.54 -23.46 -1.98
C PHE A 167 -11.47 -23.89 -3.12
N LYS A 168 -12.56 -24.61 -2.81
CA LYS A 168 -13.56 -24.96 -3.81
C LYS A 168 -14.27 -23.68 -4.23
N ASP A 169 -14.33 -23.43 -5.52
CA ASP A 169 -14.93 -22.24 -6.12
C ASP A 169 -14.19 -20.91 -5.81
N THR A 170 -12.96 -20.94 -5.27
CA THR A 170 -12.12 -19.75 -5.20
C THR A 170 -11.30 -19.60 -6.47
N TRP A 171 -11.25 -18.39 -7.02
CA TRP A 171 -10.40 -18.04 -8.18
C TRP A 171 -8.90 -18.13 -7.87
N PHE A 172 -8.55 -18.56 -6.68
CA PHE A 172 -7.17 -18.65 -6.15
C PHE A 172 -6.26 -19.63 -6.92
N VAL A 173 -6.85 -20.52 -7.74
CA VAL A 173 -6.11 -21.56 -8.47
C VAL A 173 -5.15 -20.99 -9.53
N PHE A 174 -5.34 -19.77 -9.99
CA PHE A 174 -4.55 -19.23 -11.09
C PHE A 174 -3.28 -18.49 -10.69
N TYR A 175 -3.12 -18.08 -9.44
CA TYR A 175 -1.96 -17.29 -9.03
C TYR A 175 -0.81 -18.10 -8.40
N SER A 176 -1.06 -19.27 -7.85
CA SER A 176 -0.02 -20.19 -7.35
C SER A 176 0.91 -20.72 -8.45
N MET A 177 0.54 -20.58 -9.72
CA MET A 177 1.40 -20.95 -10.86
C MET A 177 2.52 -19.95 -11.14
N TRP A 178 2.47 -18.72 -10.60
CA TRP A 178 3.45 -17.68 -10.90
C TRP A 178 4.50 -17.46 -9.80
N TYR A 179 4.29 -17.93 -8.60
CA TYR A 179 5.19 -17.67 -7.46
C TYR A 179 5.80 -18.92 -6.79
N GLY A 180 5.85 -20.04 -7.50
CA GLY A 180 6.56 -21.24 -7.04
C GLY A 180 5.81 -22.05 -5.97
N PRO A 181 6.21 -23.30 -5.74
CA PRO A 181 5.54 -24.18 -4.79
C PRO A 181 5.76 -23.69 -3.36
N LEU A 182 4.68 -23.58 -2.61
CA LEU A 182 4.72 -23.44 -1.15
C LEU A 182 5.64 -24.54 -0.60
N SER A 183 6.77 -24.14 -0.02
CA SER A 183 7.64 -25.08 0.70
C SER A 183 6.85 -25.68 1.86
N LYS A 184 6.89 -27.00 1.98
CA LYS A 184 6.21 -27.81 2.99
C LYS A 184 6.61 -27.41 4.40
#